data_403a4caddb78f4c971af454320e5451a
#
_entry.id   403a4caddb78f4c971af454320e5451a
#
_cell.length_a   1.000
_cell.length_b   1.000
_cell.length_c   1.000
_cell.angle_alpha   90.00
_cell.angle_beta   90.00
_cell.angle_gamma   90.00
#
_symmetry.space_group_name_H-M   'P 1'
#
loop_
_entity.id
_entity.type
_entity.pdbx_description
1 polymer ?
#
loop_
_entity_poly.entity_id
_entity_poly.type
_entity_poly.pdbx_seq_one_letter_code
_entity_poly.pdbx_strand_id
1 'polypeptide(L)'
;MSTPFYVSPEQLMKDRADFARKGISRGRSVVAVQYADGILFASENPSAALHKVSEIYDRIAFAAVGRYNEFENLRIAGVRLADMRGYAYDRRDVTGRGLANAYAQTLGTIFSSGGEKPYEVEIFVGEIGDTADADQLYRLTYDGQVADEHRYAVMGGAADVVSRYLQEHYTEGLDLAGALRLAVDALGHTESEDRVIPVGDLEVAVLDRTRSQPRKFRRLVPARLEPLLGDRTPAADQAAETVAPSGSPLAGAGDGDGEPPVAPPA
;
A
#
# COMPACT_ATOMS: atom_id res chain seq x y z
N MET A 1 41.51 10.73 31.33
CA MET A 1 41.42 11.40 30.00
C MET A 1 40.70 10.43 29.09
N SER A 2 39.45 10.71 28.80
CA SER A 2 38.67 9.89 27.84
C SER A 2 39.15 10.26 26.43
N THR A 3 39.76 9.32 25.73
CA THR A 3 40.03 9.43 24.31
C THR A 3 38.71 9.68 23.60
N PRO A 4 38.58 10.76 22.79
CA PRO A 4 37.37 10.95 21.99
C PRO A 4 37.26 9.76 21.04
N PHE A 5 36.17 9.02 21.13
CA PHE A 5 35.85 7.97 20.16
C PHE A 5 35.70 8.65 18.79
N TYR A 6 36.67 8.50 17.94
CA TYR A 6 36.59 8.95 16.55
C TYR A 6 35.72 7.95 15.79
N VAL A 7 34.54 8.37 15.39
CA VAL A 7 33.68 7.63 14.45
C VAL A 7 33.96 8.19 13.07
N SER A 8 34.31 7.32 12.12
CA SER A 8 34.54 7.76 10.75
C SER A 8 33.24 8.33 10.13
N PRO A 9 33.32 9.30 9.22
CA PRO A 9 32.10 9.82 8.54
C PRO A 9 31.29 8.72 7.85
N GLU A 10 31.95 7.73 7.29
CA GLU A 10 31.31 6.57 6.66
C GLU A 10 30.50 5.73 7.65
N GLN A 11 31.08 5.44 8.82
CA GLN A 11 30.37 4.71 9.88
C GLN A 11 29.18 5.51 10.41
N LEU A 12 29.35 6.82 10.59
CA LEU A 12 28.25 7.70 11.00
C LEU A 12 27.08 7.66 10.01
N MET A 13 27.36 7.73 8.70
CA MET A 13 26.30 7.67 7.67
C MET A 13 25.63 6.30 7.62
N LYS A 14 26.38 5.22 7.81
CA LYS A 14 25.84 3.87 7.92
C LYS A 14 24.90 3.75 9.13
N ASP A 15 25.32 4.20 10.29
CA ASP A 15 24.52 4.13 11.52
C ASP A 15 23.21 4.95 11.37
N ARG A 16 23.29 6.11 10.70
CA ARG A 16 22.10 6.94 10.39
C ARG A 16 21.13 6.22 9.44
N ALA A 17 21.66 5.58 8.40
CA ALA A 17 20.87 4.81 7.45
C ALA A 17 20.18 3.62 8.14
N ASP A 18 20.91 2.88 8.95
CA ASP A 18 20.36 1.73 9.69
C ASP A 18 19.30 2.16 10.71
N PHE A 19 19.51 3.30 11.37
CA PHE A 19 18.50 3.88 12.26
C PHE A 19 17.20 4.22 11.53
N ALA A 20 17.29 4.92 10.38
CA ALA A 20 16.12 5.29 9.58
C ALA A 20 15.39 4.06 9.05
N ARG A 21 16.10 3.09 8.46
CA ARG A 21 15.51 1.83 7.96
C ARG A 21 14.80 1.06 9.04
N LYS A 22 15.39 0.96 10.25
CA LYS A 22 14.77 0.27 11.39
C LYS A 22 13.46 0.94 11.83
N GLY A 23 13.36 2.27 11.72
CA GLY A 23 12.12 2.99 11.99
C GLY A 23 11.06 2.72 10.93
N ILE A 24 11.44 2.76 9.66
CA ILE A 24 10.55 2.52 8.51
C ILE A 24 10.04 1.08 8.51
N SER A 25 10.90 0.09 8.78
CA SER A 25 10.55 -1.33 8.76
C SER A 25 9.49 -1.75 9.79
N ARG A 26 9.21 -0.93 10.80
CA ARG A 26 8.11 -1.14 11.75
C ARG A 26 6.75 -0.70 11.19
N GLY A 27 6.76 0.09 10.14
CA GLY A 27 5.54 0.59 9.50
C GLY A 27 4.90 -0.48 8.61
N ARG A 28 3.55 -0.58 8.64
CA ARG A 28 2.82 -1.35 7.64
C ARG A 28 3.05 -0.77 6.26
N SER A 29 3.19 -1.65 5.28
CA SER A 29 3.49 -1.27 3.89
C SER A 29 2.39 -0.44 3.24
N VAL A 30 2.80 0.40 2.30
CA VAL A 30 1.94 1.10 1.36
C VAL A 30 2.30 0.62 -0.04
N VAL A 31 1.28 0.31 -0.82
CA VAL A 31 1.39 -0.09 -2.22
C VAL A 31 0.79 1.00 -3.09
N ALA A 32 1.48 1.34 -4.17
CA ALA A 32 0.94 2.14 -5.27
C ALA A 32 0.87 1.26 -6.52
N VAL A 33 -0.27 1.27 -7.23
CA VAL A 33 -0.49 0.46 -8.45
C VAL A 33 -1.10 1.35 -9.53
N GLN A 34 -0.50 1.37 -10.71
CA GLN A 34 -1.10 1.96 -11.90
C GLN A 34 -2.20 1.04 -12.44
N TYR A 35 -3.36 1.62 -12.77
CA TYR A 35 -4.46 0.95 -13.44
C TYR A 35 -4.91 1.79 -14.65
N ALA A 36 -5.80 1.28 -15.47
CA ALA A 36 -6.20 1.91 -16.73
C ALA A 36 -6.57 3.40 -16.60
N ASP A 37 -7.29 3.75 -15.53
CA ASP A 37 -7.81 5.09 -15.31
C ASP A 37 -7.05 5.90 -14.26
N GLY A 38 -5.89 5.41 -13.76
CA GLY A 38 -5.13 6.18 -12.80
C GLY A 38 -4.14 5.43 -11.93
N ILE A 39 -3.93 5.98 -10.72
CA ILE A 39 -3.02 5.41 -9.71
C ILE A 39 -3.82 5.12 -8.44
N LEU A 40 -3.76 3.88 -7.98
CA LEU A 40 -4.32 3.43 -6.72
C LEU A 40 -3.24 3.37 -5.65
N PHE A 41 -3.57 3.84 -4.45
CA PHE A 41 -2.76 3.69 -3.24
C PHE A 41 -3.52 2.88 -2.22
N ALA A 42 -2.90 1.84 -1.68
CA ALA A 42 -3.49 0.98 -0.66
C ALA A 42 -2.52 0.71 0.49
N SER A 43 -3.05 0.63 1.69
CA SER A 43 -2.32 0.24 2.90
C SER A 43 -3.25 -0.42 3.89
N GLU A 44 -2.73 -1.33 4.68
CA GLU A 44 -3.37 -1.72 5.93
C GLU A 44 -3.20 -0.60 6.95
N ASN A 45 -4.30 -0.02 7.39
CA ASN A 45 -4.33 1.06 8.36
C ASN A 45 -5.60 1.02 9.22
N PRO A 46 -5.55 0.40 10.41
CA PRO A 46 -6.70 0.33 11.31
C PRO A 46 -7.06 1.69 11.94
N SER A 47 -6.25 2.72 11.74
CA SER A 47 -6.55 4.05 12.28
C SER A 47 -7.53 4.81 11.40
N ALA A 48 -8.65 5.23 11.96
CA ALA A 48 -9.62 6.07 11.28
C ALA A 48 -9.19 7.55 11.15
N ALA A 49 -8.23 7.99 11.95
CA ALA A 49 -7.82 9.41 12.04
C ALA A 49 -6.45 9.69 11.41
N LEU A 50 -5.52 8.76 11.51
CA LEU A 50 -4.15 8.94 11.05
C LEU A 50 -3.97 8.33 9.67
N HIS A 51 -4.04 9.17 8.65
CA HIS A 51 -3.95 8.73 7.26
C HIS A 51 -2.51 8.67 6.77
N LYS A 52 -2.18 7.61 6.04
CA LYS A 52 -0.92 7.46 5.33
C LYS A 52 -0.95 8.01 3.92
N VAL A 53 -2.13 8.05 3.30
CA VAL A 53 -2.33 8.54 1.93
C VAL A 53 -3.13 9.82 1.96
N SER A 54 -2.67 10.84 1.23
CA SER A 54 -3.28 12.18 1.24
C SER A 54 -3.17 12.85 -0.12
N GLU A 55 -4.08 13.78 -0.36
CA GLU A 55 -3.99 14.71 -1.47
C GLU A 55 -2.95 15.81 -1.15
N ILE A 56 -2.15 16.19 -2.16
CA ILE A 56 -1.30 17.39 -2.10
C ILE A 56 -1.89 18.49 -2.96
N TYR A 57 -2.27 18.16 -4.19
CA TYR A 57 -2.83 19.13 -5.13
C TYR A 57 -3.76 18.44 -6.11
N ASP A 58 -4.34 19.19 -7.07
CA ASP A 58 -5.38 18.71 -8.00
C ASP A 58 -5.14 17.31 -8.57
N ARG A 59 -3.90 17.05 -9.00
CA ARG A 59 -3.50 15.82 -9.70
C ARG A 59 -2.42 15.04 -8.95
N ILE A 60 -2.09 15.46 -7.72
CA ILE A 60 -0.94 14.94 -6.99
C ILE A 60 -1.38 14.37 -5.65
N ALA A 61 -0.99 13.13 -5.41
CA ALA A 61 -1.14 12.43 -4.14
C ALA A 61 0.21 12.21 -3.46
N PHE A 62 0.14 12.06 -2.16
CA PHE A 62 1.24 11.75 -1.27
C PHE A 62 0.88 10.50 -0.48
N ALA A 63 1.82 9.59 -0.35
CA ALA A 63 1.69 8.49 0.58
C ALA A 63 2.99 8.33 1.36
N ALA A 64 2.90 7.89 2.62
CA ALA A 64 4.07 7.78 3.48
C ALA A 64 4.01 6.57 4.43
N VAL A 65 5.20 6.08 4.78
CA VAL A 65 5.42 5.12 5.86
C VAL A 65 6.50 5.65 6.81
N GLY A 66 6.50 5.16 8.04
CA GLY A 66 7.43 5.56 9.08
C GLY A 66 6.80 6.40 10.16
N ARG A 67 7.53 7.37 10.72
CA ARG A 67 7.04 8.21 11.81
C ARG A 67 6.00 9.21 11.35
N TYR A 68 4.80 9.14 11.93
CA TYR A 68 3.65 9.97 11.57
C TYR A 68 3.96 11.49 11.62
N ASN A 69 4.52 11.99 12.72
CA ASN A 69 4.83 13.40 12.87
C ASN A 69 5.84 13.92 11.84
N GLU A 70 6.75 13.09 11.38
CA GLU A 70 7.77 13.47 10.40
C GLU A 70 7.17 13.55 9.00
N PHE A 71 6.42 12.52 8.56
CA PHE A 71 5.81 12.57 7.26
C PHE A 71 4.62 13.54 7.19
N GLU A 72 3.91 13.80 8.29
CA GLU A 72 2.84 14.80 8.34
C GLU A 72 3.41 16.22 8.15
N ASN A 73 4.56 16.51 8.75
CA ASN A 73 5.28 17.77 8.49
C ASN A 73 5.66 17.91 7.00
N LEU A 74 6.16 16.86 6.37
CA LEU A 74 6.46 16.85 4.94
C LEU A 74 5.21 17.05 4.10
N ARG A 75 4.11 16.36 4.41
CA ARG A 75 2.83 16.53 3.73
C ARG A 75 2.34 17.98 3.78
N ILE A 76 2.35 18.58 4.96
CA ILE A 76 1.94 19.99 5.14
C ILE A 76 2.85 20.95 4.36
N ALA A 77 4.17 20.71 4.39
CA ALA A 77 5.13 21.50 3.62
C ALA A 77 4.87 21.41 2.11
N GLY A 78 4.56 20.20 1.62
CA GLY A 78 4.22 19.97 0.22
C GLY A 78 2.94 20.68 -0.22
N VAL A 79 1.88 20.61 0.59
CA VAL A 79 0.62 21.34 0.32
C VAL A 79 0.89 22.84 0.22
N ARG A 80 1.62 23.40 1.18
CA ARG A 80 1.98 24.83 1.16
C ARG A 80 2.79 25.23 -0.05
N LEU A 81 3.77 24.40 -0.45
CA LEU A 81 4.60 24.65 -1.62
C LEU A 81 3.75 24.59 -2.91
N ALA A 82 2.85 23.61 -3.01
CA ALA A 82 1.95 23.48 -4.14
C ALA A 82 0.99 24.67 -4.25
N ASP A 83 0.36 25.06 -3.16
CA ASP A 83 -0.53 26.23 -3.10
C ASP A 83 0.19 27.52 -3.49
N MET A 84 1.39 27.74 -2.94
CA MET A 84 2.19 28.92 -3.25
C MET A 84 2.57 28.99 -4.73
N ARG A 85 3.01 27.87 -5.32
CA ARG A 85 3.36 27.80 -6.74
C ARG A 85 2.15 27.99 -7.64
N GLY A 86 1.05 27.28 -7.33
CA GLY A 86 -0.18 27.36 -8.12
C GLY A 86 -0.84 28.73 -8.06
N TYR A 87 -0.67 29.47 -6.97
CA TYR A 87 -1.14 30.86 -6.84
C TYR A 87 -0.23 31.86 -7.57
N ALA A 88 1.09 31.68 -7.46
CA ALA A 88 2.07 32.62 -8.00
C ALA A 88 2.18 32.53 -9.56
N TYR A 89 1.89 31.37 -10.12
CA TYR A 89 2.00 31.10 -11.56
C TYR A 89 0.68 30.53 -12.10
N ASP A 90 0.64 29.24 -12.41
CA ASP A 90 -0.57 28.53 -12.81
C ASP A 90 -0.68 27.22 -12.03
N ARG A 91 -1.91 26.74 -11.80
CA ARG A 91 -2.15 25.47 -11.11
C ARG A 91 -1.51 24.28 -11.84
N ARG A 92 -1.35 24.38 -13.18
CA ARG A 92 -0.71 23.36 -14.02
C ARG A 92 0.80 23.29 -13.86
N ASP A 93 1.42 24.37 -13.34
CA ASP A 93 2.87 24.41 -13.08
C ASP A 93 3.27 23.67 -11.81
N VAL A 94 2.29 23.22 -11.03
CA VAL A 94 2.52 22.35 -9.86
C VAL A 94 2.64 20.92 -10.34
N THR A 95 3.85 20.38 -10.31
CA THR A 95 4.15 19.03 -10.78
C THR A 95 4.63 18.11 -9.66
N GLY A 96 4.34 16.82 -9.77
CA GLY A 96 4.83 15.79 -8.86
C GLY A 96 6.35 15.76 -8.79
N ARG A 97 7.03 15.89 -9.94
CA ARG A 97 8.48 16.00 -10.01
C ARG A 97 9.03 17.19 -9.23
N GLY A 98 8.37 18.34 -9.34
CA GLY A 98 8.78 19.55 -8.61
C GLY A 98 8.65 19.39 -7.11
N LEU A 99 7.61 18.69 -6.64
CA LEU A 99 7.41 18.35 -5.22
C LEU A 99 8.39 17.28 -4.76
N ALA A 100 8.61 16.23 -5.54
CA ALA A 100 9.59 15.18 -5.25
C ALA A 100 10.99 15.77 -5.05
N ASN A 101 11.43 16.67 -5.92
CA ASN A 101 12.72 17.35 -5.78
C ASN A 101 12.81 18.19 -4.50
N ALA A 102 11.75 18.90 -4.12
CA ALA A 102 11.72 19.67 -2.88
C ALA A 102 11.81 18.78 -1.63
N TYR A 103 11.07 17.67 -1.62
CA TYR A 103 11.17 16.67 -0.55
C TYR A 103 12.55 16.01 -0.48
N ALA A 104 13.12 15.63 -1.62
CA ALA A 104 14.44 15.04 -1.69
C ALA A 104 15.51 15.97 -1.12
N GLN A 105 15.46 17.25 -1.46
CA GLN A 105 16.37 18.24 -0.91
C GLN A 105 16.22 18.39 0.61
N THR A 106 15.00 18.40 1.12
CA THR A 106 14.74 18.47 2.57
C THR A 106 15.27 17.24 3.30
N LEU A 107 14.93 16.03 2.81
CA LEU A 107 15.37 14.77 3.41
C LEU A 107 16.91 14.63 3.34
N GLY A 108 17.51 14.93 2.20
CA GLY A 108 18.98 14.88 2.01
C GLY A 108 19.71 15.86 2.93
N THR A 109 19.18 17.06 3.11
CA THR A 109 19.75 18.05 4.03
C THR A 109 19.69 17.55 5.48
N ILE A 110 18.57 17.03 5.92
CA ILE A 110 18.40 16.47 7.27
C ILE A 110 19.31 15.26 7.46
N PHE A 111 19.37 14.36 6.47
CA PHE A 111 20.22 13.18 6.52
C PHE A 111 21.70 13.51 6.59
N SER A 112 22.15 14.54 5.90
CA SER A 112 23.56 14.98 5.88
C SER A 112 23.95 15.84 7.08
N SER A 113 22.96 16.44 7.77
CA SER A 113 23.24 17.27 8.94
C SER A 113 23.70 16.41 10.13
N GLY A 114 24.85 16.73 10.72
CA GLY A 114 25.40 15.95 11.83
C GLY A 114 24.73 16.18 13.19
N GLY A 115 23.87 17.18 13.30
CA GLY A 115 23.26 17.61 14.58
C GLY A 115 21.87 17.05 14.88
N GLU A 116 21.16 16.57 13.87
CA GLU A 116 19.79 16.07 14.01
C GLU A 116 19.69 14.58 13.65
N LYS A 117 18.71 13.89 14.24
CA LYS A 117 18.44 12.51 13.83
C LYS A 117 17.90 12.49 12.39
N PRO A 118 18.20 11.45 11.59
CA PRO A 118 17.60 11.30 10.28
C PRO A 118 16.08 11.07 10.41
N TYR A 119 15.31 11.47 9.41
CA TYR A 119 13.90 11.12 9.34
C TYR A 119 13.72 9.63 9.09
N GLU A 120 12.79 9.03 9.81
CA GLU A 120 12.42 7.63 9.68
C GLU A 120 11.19 7.53 8.77
N VAL A 121 11.35 7.94 7.49
CA VAL A 121 10.25 8.01 6.53
C VAL A 121 10.66 7.53 5.14
N GLU A 122 9.72 6.94 4.44
CA GLU A 122 9.68 6.81 2.98
C GLU A 122 8.39 7.42 2.47
N ILE A 123 8.43 8.04 1.30
CA ILE A 123 7.26 8.69 0.72
C ILE A 123 7.10 8.36 -0.76
N PHE A 124 5.83 8.31 -1.20
CA PHE A 124 5.45 8.37 -2.60
C PHE A 124 4.88 9.74 -2.95
N VAL A 125 5.23 10.22 -4.13
CA VAL A 125 4.57 11.35 -4.79
C VAL A 125 4.07 10.83 -6.12
N GLY A 126 2.75 10.71 -6.27
CA GLY A 126 2.11 10.29 -7.50
C GLY A 126 1.43 11.47 -8.18
N GLU A 127 1.63 11.63 -9.48
CA GLU A 127 0.94 12.59 -10.32
C GLU A 127 0.23 11.86 -11.45
N ILE A 128 -1.06 12.14 -11.63
CA ILE A 128 -1.82 11.58 -12.73
C ILE A 128 -1.72 12.45 -13.98
N GLY A 129 -1.32 11.82 -15.09
CA GLY A 129 -1.27 12.44 -16.41
C GLY A 129 -2.63 12.48 -17.14
N ASP A 130 -2.66 13.03 -18.33
CA ASP A 130 -3.83 12.98 -19.20
C ASP A 130 -4.00 11.61 -19.88
N THR A 131 -2.90 10.85 -19.97
CA THR A 131 -2.85 9.46 -20.43
C THR A 131 -2.11 8.61 -19.41
N ALA A 132 -2.26 7.30 -19.46
CA ALA A 132 -1.57 6.37 -18.54
C ALA A 132 -0.05 6.48 -18.64
N ASP A 133 0.49 6.68 -19.84
CA ASP A 133 1.94 6.82 -20.07
C ASP A 133 2.52 8.13 -19.50
N ALA A 134 1.65 9.13 -19.22
CA ALA A 134 2.04 10.39 -18.61
C ALA A 134 1.93 10.39 -17.08
N ASP A 135 1.48 9.29 -16.48
CA ASP A 135 1.44 9.14 -15.02
C ASP A 135 2.87 9.06 -14.47
N GLN A 136 3.09 9.71 -13.34
CA GLN A 136 4.39 9.73 -12.68
C GLN A 136 4.24 9.23 -11.23
N LEU A 137 5.14 8.37 -10.83
CA LEU A 137 5.22 7.85 -9.46
C LEU A 137 6.66 7.92 -8.99
N TYR A 138 6.92 8.76 -8.00
CA TYR A 138 8.23 8.92 -7.38
C TYR A 138 8.26 8.29 -6.01
N ARG A 139 9.28 7.48 -5.74
CA ARG A 139 9.61 6.99 -4.41
C ARG A 139 10.82 7.74 -3.87
N LEU A 140 10.70 8.26 -2.66
CA LEU A 140 11.76 8.99 -1.98
C LEU A 140 12.11 8.29 -0.68
N THR A 141 13.41 8.15 -0.43
CA THR A 141 13.96 7.54 0.78
C THR A 141 14.46 8.60 1.75
N TYR A 142 14.67 8.18 2.98
CA TYR A 142 15.09 9.02 4.11
C TYR A 142 16.37 9.83 3.87
N ASP A 143 17.22 9.41 2.93
CA ASP A 143 18.48 10.05 2.53
C ASP A 143 18.33 11.05 1.38
N GLY A 144 17.11 11.23 0.88
CA GLY A 144 16.82 12.15 -0.22
C GLY A 144 17.01 11.55 -1.61
N GLN A 145 17.23 10.24 -1.74
CA GLN A 145 17.22 9.59 -3.05
C GLN A 145 15.80 9.57 -3.62
N VAL A 146 15.70 9.74 -4.94
CA VAL A 146 14.46 9.69 -5.70
C VAL A 146 14.57 8.59 -6.73
N ALA A 147 13.60 7.69 -6.73
CA ALA A 147 13.42 6.69 -7.78
C ALA A 147 12.14 7.01 -8.56
N ASP A 148 12.20 6.89 -9.88
CA ASP A 148 11.05 6.92 -10.77
C ASP A 148 10.51 5.50 -10.91
N GLU A 149 9.29 5.28 -10.45
CA GLU A 149 8.68 3.96 -10.37
C GLU A 149 7.61 3.81 -11.46
N HIS A 150 7.53 2.65 -12.06
CA HIS A 150 6.58 2.34 -13.12
C HIS A 150 5.71 1.15 -12.74
N ARG A 151 4.44 1.18 -13.15
CA ARG A 151 3.46 0.11 -12.94
C ARG A 151 3.02 -0.03 -11.49
N TYR A 152 3.94 -0.28 -10.58
CA TYR A 152 3.68 -0.39 -9.15
C TYR A 152 4.92 -0.01 -8.33
N ALA A 153 4.69 0.35 -7.09
CA ALA A 153 5.76 0.58 -6.12
C ALA A 153 5.29 0.17 -4.72
N VAL A 154 6.25 -0.22 -3.88
CA VAL A 154 6.01 -0.64 -2.50
C VAL A 154 6.99 0.06 -1.57
N MET A 155 6.53 0.46 -0.40
CA MET A 155 7.38 0.96 0.69
C MET A 155 6.92 0.42 2.04
N GLY A 156 7.82 0.38 3.02
CA GLY A 156 7.54 -0.09 4.39
C GLY A 156 8.17 -1.42 4.74
N GLY A 157 7.73 -2.01 5.86
CA GLY A 157 8.43 -3.13 6.48
C GLY A 157 8.44 -4.44 5.70
N ALA A 158 7.40 -4.72 4.89
CA ALA A 158 7.30 -5.93 4.09
C ALA A 158 7.49 -5.66 2.59
N ALA A 159 8.18 -4.56 2.23
CA ALA A 159 8.27 -4.11 0.84
C ALA A 159 8.82 -5.17 -0.11
N ASP A 160 9.81 -5.95 0.29
CA ASP A 160 10.43 -6.97 -0.55
C ASP A 160 9.47 -8.12 -0.88
N VAL A 161 8.70 -8.60 0.09
CA VAL A 161 7.73 -9.69 -0.08
C VAL A 161 6.57 -9.22 -0.96
N VAL A 162 6.01 -8.07 -0.64
CA VAL A 162 4.90 -7.44 -1.38
C VAL A 162 5.31 -7.11 -2.82
N SER A 163 6.52 -6.60 -3.02
CA SER A 163 7.03 -6.28 -4.36
C SER A 163 7.22 -7.53 -5.22
N ARG A 164 7.69 -8.63 -4.65
CA ARG A 164 7.81 -9.92 -5.35
C ARG A 164 6.45 -10.43 -5.78
N TYR A 165 5.45 -10.38 -4.90
CA TYR A 165 4.09 -10.76 -5.23
C TYR A 165 3.52 -9.94 -6.40
N LEU A 166 3.71 -8.61 -6.36
CA LEU A 166 3.27 -7.73 -7.44
C LEU A 166 3.99 -8.01 -8.76
N GLN A 167 5.29 -8.31 -8.70
CA GLN A 167 6.07 -8.67 -9.90
C GLN A 167 5.53 -9.91 -10.61
N GLU A 168 5.03 -10.87 -9.86
CA GLU A 168 4.50 -12.13 -10.38
C GLU A 168 3.05 -12.01 -10.90
N HIS A 169 2.26 -11.10 -10.32
CA HIS A 169 0.81 -11.04 -10.56
C HIS A 169 0.32 -9.78 -11.27
N TYR A 170 1.17 -8.75 -11.41
CA TYR A 170 0.76 -7.52 -12.08
C TYR A 170 0.61 -7.75 -13.59
N THR A 171 -0.50 -7.24 -14.13
CA THR A 171 -0.75 -7.14 -15.56
C THR A 171 -1.11 -5.71 -15.94
N GLU A 172 -0.70 -5.28 -17.13
CA GLU A 172 -1.06 -3.95 -17.63
C GLU A 172 -2.55 -3.86 -17.96
N GLY A 173 -3.12 -2.67 -17.81
CA GLY A 173 -4.51 -2.42 -18.18
C GLY A 173 -5.54 -2.92 -17.17
N LEU A 174 -5.14 -3.23 -15.94
CA LEU A 174 -6.09 -3.56 -14.87
C LEU A 174 -7.13 -2.46 -14.71
N ASP A 175 -8.37 -2.83 -14.49
CA ASP A 175 -9.41 -1.92 -14.00
C ASP A 175 -9.21 -1.62 -12.51
N LEU A 176 -10.00 -0.71 -11.96
CA LEU A 176 -9.91 -0.34 -10.55
C LEU A 176 -10.11 -1.53 -9.61
N ALA A 177 -11.03 -2.44 -9.93
CA ALA A 177 -11.32 -3.60 -9.10
C ALA A 177 -10.15 -4.61 -9.13
N GLY A 178 -9.58 -4.86 -10.29
CA GLY A 178 -8.40 -5.71 -10.47
C GLY A 178 -7.18 -5.16 -9.73
N ALA A 179 -6.89 -3.86 -9.89
CA ALA A 179 -5.79 -3.19 -9.20
C ALA A 179 -5.96 -3.19 -7.68
N LEU A 180 -7.19 -3.00 -7.19
CA LEU A 180 -7.50 -3.04 -5.76
C LEU A 180 -7.29 -4.45 -5.20
N ARG A 181 -7.82 -5.48 -5.87
CA ARG A 181 -7.63 -6.88 -5.44
C ARG A 181 -6.15 -7.23 -5.40
N LEU A 182 -5.43 -6.96 -6.47
CA LEU A 182 -3.98 -7.20 -6.54
C LEU A 182 -3.23 -6.52 -5.39
N ALA A 183 -3.51 -5.24 -5.13
CA ALA A 183 -2.85 -4.48 -4.07
C ALA A 183 -3.16 -5.05 -2.67
N VAL A 184 -4.41 -5.44 -2.42
CA VAL A 184 -4.82 -5.96 -1.11
C VAL A 184 -4.35 -7.40 -0.90
N ASP A 185 -4.32 -8.24 -1.95
CA ASP A 185 -3.74 -9.58 -1.89
C ASP A 185 -2.23 -9.51 -1.64
N ALA A 186 -1.51 -8.62 -2.34
CA ALA A 186 -0.09 -8.38 -2.10
C ALA A 186 0.20 -7.92 -0.66
N LEU A 187 -0.62 -7.03 -0.09
CA LEU A 187 -0.50 -6.59 1.31
C LEU A 187 -0.82 -7.70 2.33
N GLY A 188 -1.68 -8.64 1.96
CA GLY A 188 -2.02 -9.81 2.78
C GLY A 188 -1.00 -10.94 2.66
N HIS A 189 -0.20 -10.96 1.60
CA HIS A 189 0.79 -12.01 1.33
C HIS A 189 1.97 -11.92 2.30
N THR A 190 2.34 -13.06 2.89
CA THR A 190 3.54 -13.20 3.72
C THR A 190 4.31 -14.45 3.31
N GLU A 191 5.56 -14.58 3.74
CA GLU A 191 6.38 -15.76 3.42
C GLU A 191 5.83 -17.08 3.99
N SER A 192 4.98 -17.01 5.00
CA SER A 192 4.46 -18.19 5.69
C SER A 192 2.99 -18.48 5.39
N GLU A 193 2.16 -17.46 5.23
CA GLU A 193 0.71 -17.62 5.13
C GLU A 193 0.08 -16.36 4.51
N ASP A 194 -0.91 -16.55 3.64
CA ASP A 194 -1.74 -15.47 3.12
C ASP A 194 -2.85 -15.12 4.12
N ARG A 195 -3.01 -13.85 4.43
CA ARG A 195 -4.05 -13.37 5.34
C ARG A 195 -5.02 -12.45 4.62
N VAL A 196 -6.28 -12.52 4.98
CA VAL A 196 -7.30 -11.59 4.52
C VAL A 196 -7.29 -10.36 5.43
N ILE A 197 -7.06 -9.18 4.83
CA ILE A 197 -7.15 -7.90 5.54
C ILE A 197 -8.61 -7.47 5.55
N PRO A 198 -9.20 -7.21 6.73
CA PRO A 198 -10.57 -6.70 6.83
C PRO A 198 -10.73 -5.37 6.08
N VAL A 199 -11.86 -5.19 5.41
CA VAL A 199 -12.13 -3.95 4.63
C VAL A 199 -12.07 -2.70 5.52
N GLY A 200 -12.48 -2.82 6.78
CA GLY A 200 -12.42 -1.73 7.77
C GLY A 200 -11.00 -1.29 8.13
N ASP A 201 -10.01 -2.16 7.91
CA ASP A 201 -8.60 -1.89 8.19
C ASP A 201 -7.82 -1.43 6.93
N LEU A 202 -8.52 -1.26 5.80
CA LEU A 202 -7.93 -0.78 4.57
C LEU A 202 -8.03 0.73 4.44
N GLU A 203 -6.91 1.37 4.18
CA GLU A 203 -6.87 2.74 3.67
C GLU A 203 -6.57 2.71 2.18
N VAL A 204 -7.53 3.15 1.37
CA VAL A 204 -7.42 3.18 -0.09
C VAL A 204 -7.77 4.55 -0.63
N ALA A 205 -6.95 5.05 -1.52
CA ALA A 205 -7.21 6.27 -2.28
C ALA A 205 -6.76 6.11 -3.73
N VAL A 206 -7.35 6.90 -4.62
CA VAL A 206 -7.02 6.89 -6.03
C VAL A 206 -6.82 8.31 -6.56
N LEU A 207 -5.93 8.46 -7.52
CA LEU A 207 -5.94 9.53 -8.49
C LEU A 207 -6.69 8.98 -9.71
N ASP A 208 -7.86 9.55 -10.00
CA ASP A 208 -8.81 9.03 -11.00
C ASP A 208 -8.89 10.02 -12.18
N ARG A 209 -8.37 9.60 -13.32
CA ARG A 209 -8.30 10.40 -14.57
C ARG A 209 -9.68 10.69 -15.12
N THR A 210 -10.63 9.81 -14.94
CA THR A 210 -11.99 9.90 -15.49
C THR A 210 -12.85 11.00 -14.85
N ARG A 211 -12.43 11.50 -13.68
CA ARG A 211 -13.15 12.60 -13.01
C ARG A 211 -13.10 13.87 -13.89
N SER A 212 -14.24 14.47 -14.10
CA SER A 212 -14.36 15.74 -14.85
C SER A 212 -13.78 16.94 -14.09
N GLN A 213 -13.69 16.85 -12.76
CA GLN A 213 -13.14 17.91 -11.92
C GLN A 213 -11.61 17.98 -12.00
N PRO A 214 -10.99 19.16 -11.82
CA PRO A 214 -9.52 19.28 -11.68
C PRO A 214 -8.97 18.39 -10.57
N ARG A 215 -9.66 18.33 -9.44
CA ARG A 215 -9.31 17.48 -8.29
C ARG A 215 -9.51 16.01 -8.62
N LYS A 216 -8.41 15.28 -8.85
CA LYS A 216 -8.41 13.87 -9.25
C LYS A 216 -8.36 12.91 -8.07
N PHE A 217 -7.92 13.37 -6.90
CA PHE A 217 -7.83 12.55 -5.69
C PHE A 217 -9.20 12.16 -5.16
N ARG A 218 -9.34 10.89 -4.77
CA ARG A 218 -10.53 10.35 -4.10
C ARG A 218 -10.14 9.25 -3.12
N ARG A 219 -10.58 9.37 -1.87
CA ARG A 219 -10.49 8.29 -0.88
C ARG A 219 -11.67 7.34 -1.07
N LEU A 220 -11.39 6.04 -1.06
CA LEU A 220 -12.44 5.01 -1.15
C LEU A 220 -12.83 4.57 0.26
N VAL A 221 -14.10 4.76 0.59
CA VAL A 221 -14.68 4.33 1.88
C VAL A 221 -15.04 2.84 1.83
N PRO A 222 -15.17 2.14 2.98
CA PRO A 222 -15.47 0.71 3.04
C PRO A 222 -16.65 0.29 2.16
N ALA A 223 -17.75 1.01 2.17
CA ALA A 223 -18.93 0.74 1.33
C ALA A 223 -18.66 0.77 -0.19
N ARG A 224 -17.52 1.35 -0.62
CA ARG A 224 -17.08 1.34 -2.02
C ARG A 224 -16.04 0.25 -2.27
N LEU A 225 -15.34 -0.19 -1.24
CA LEU A 225 -14.33 -1.25 -1.35
C LEU A 225 -14.97 -2.64 -1.41
N GLU A 226 -16.01 -2.89 -0.59
CA GLU A 226 -16.71 -4.18 -0.53
C GLU A 226 -17.13 -4.71 -1.90
N PRO A 227 -17.88 -3.97 -2.75
CA PRO A 227 -18.30 -4.48 -4.06
C PRO A 227 -17.14 -4.65 -5.05
N LEU A 228 -16.01 -3.93 -4.88
CA LEU A 228 -14.83 -4.05 -5.75
C LEU A 228 -13.98 -5.26 -5.39
N LEU A 229 -13.92 -5.59 -4.10
CA LEU A 229 -13.16 -6.74 -3.60
C LEU A 229 -13.91 -8.06 -3.81
N GLY A 230 -15.26 -8.04 -3.76
CA GLY A 230 -16.10 -9.25 -3.80
C GLY A 230 -15.90 -10.12 -2.55
N ASP A 231 -16.46 -11.34 -2.59
CA ASP A 231 -16.28 -12.33 -1.53
C ASP A 231 -14.82 -12.84 -1.54
N ARG A 232 -14.07 -12.51 -0.50
CA ARG A 232 -12.68 -12.89 -0.33
C ARG A 232 -12.61 -14.02 0.69
N THR A 233 -12.62 -15.26 0.19
CA THR A 233 -12.28 -16.44 0.97
C THR A 233 -10.77 -16.72 0.78
N PRO A 234 -10.00 -17.03 1.83
CA PRO A 234 -8.60 -17.45 1.68
C PRO A 234 -8.48 -18.61 0.70
N ALA A 235 -7.47 -18.59 -0.15
CA ALA A 235 -7.26 -19.62 -1.19
C ALA A 235 -7.19 -21.05 -0.61
N ALA A 236 -6.86 -21.21 0.68
CA ALA A 236 -6.85 -22.48 1.38
C ALA A 236 -8.24 -23.12 1.54
N ASP A 237 -9.31 -22.32 1.66
CA ASP A 237 -10.68 -22.82 1.81
C ASP A 237 -11.34 -23.19 0.46
N GLN A 238 -10.89 -22.60 -0.65
CA GLN A 238 -11.39 -22.95 -1.99
C GLN A 238 -10.97 -24.33 -2.47
N ALA A 239 -9.84 -24.86 -1.98
CA ALA A 239 -9.39 -26.22 -2.28
C ALA A 239 -10.19 -27.31 -1.53
N ALA A 240 -10.85 -26.95 -0.42
CA ALA A 240 -11.64 -27.89 0.37
C ALA A 240 -13.07 -28.06 -0.17
N GLU A 241 -13.61 -27.11 -0.89
CA GLU A 241 -14.99 -27.16 -1.42
C GLU A 241 -15.11 -27.92 -2.74
N THR A 242 -13.99 -28.23 -3.42
CA THR A 242 -14.00 -28.97 -4.70
C THR A 242 -13.90 -30.49 -4.58
N VAL A 243 -13.86 -31.05 -3.37
CA VAL A 243 -13.86 -32.51 -3.15
C VAL A 243 -15.16 -32.92 -2.42
N ALA A 244 -16.29 -32.79 -3.09
CA ALA A 244 -17.49 -33.52 -2.73
C ALA A 244 -17.42 -34.94 -3.34
N PRO A 245 -17.51 -36.02 -2.56
CA PRO A 245 -17.49 -37.37 -3.11
C PRO A 245 -18.82 -37.65 -3.83
N SER A 246 -18.76 -37.85 -5.12
CA SER A 246 -19.82 -38.47 -5.90
C SER A 246 -19.95 -39.94 -5.50
N GLY A 247 -20.80 -40.23 -4.54
CA GLY A 247 -21.22 -41.58 -4.18
C GLY A 247 -22.55 -41.88 -4.82
N SER A 248 -22.56 -42.62 -5.93
CA SER A 248 -23.78 -43.26 -6.48
C SER A 248 -24.31 -44.32 -5.53
N PRO A 249 -25.63 -44.44 -5.36
CA PRO A 249 -26.22 -45.57 -4.63
C PRO A 249 -26.31 -46.79 -5.53
N LEU A 250 -25.69 -47.90 -5.12
CA LEU A 250 -25.96 -49.21 -5.65
C LEU A 250 -27.20 -49.80 -4.98
N ALA A 251 -28.19 -50.09 -5.78
CA ALA A 251 -29.35 -50.88 -5.42
C ALA A 251 -28.95 -52.37 -5.22
N GLY A 252 -29.51 -52.97 -4.19
CA GLY A 252 -29.41 -54.40 -3.93
C GLY A 252 -30.53 -54.85 -3.00
N ALA A 253 -31.52 -55.53 -3.58
CA ALA A 253 -32.65 -56.14 -2.91
C ALA A 253 -32.23 -57.37 -2.08
N GLY A 254 -32.99 -57.72 -1.05
CA GLY A 254 -32.90 -58.96 -0.28
C GLY A 254 -33.87 -59.04 0.86
N ASP A 255 -34.93 -59.81 0.65
CA ASP A 255 -35.97 -60.22 1.59
C ASP A 255 -35.44 -60.85 2.87
N GLY A 256 -36.24 -60.80 3.96
CA GLY A 256 -36.03 -61.65 5.16
C GLY A 256 -36.90 -61.23 6.35
N ASP A 257 -38.04 -61.94 6.51
CA ASP A 257 -38.99 -61.95 7.61
C ASP A 257 -38.36 -62.08 9.00
N GLY A 258 -39.06 -61.55 10.02
CA GLY A 258 -38.72 -61.86 11.43
C GLY A 258 -39.42 -60.95 12.43
N GLU A 259 -40.55 -61.39 12.94
CA GLU A 259 -41.47 -60.87 13.95
C GLU A 259 -40.82 -60.57 15.33
N PRO A 260 -41.40 -59.67 16.12
CA PRO A 260 -40.84 -59.25 17.42
C PRO A 260 -41.38 -60.10 18.62
N PRO A 261 -40.76 -60.03 19.76
CA PRO A 261 -41.59 -59.86 20.95
C PRO A 261 -41.05 -58.96 22.07
N VAL A 262 -41.98 -58.23 22.65
CA VAL A 262 -42.38 -58.12 24.06
C VAL A 262 -41.37 -57.56 25.07
N ALA A 263 -41.68 -56.41 25.62
CA ALA A 263 -41.34 -55.97 26.96
C ALA A 263 -42.25 -56.71 28.00
N PRO A 264 -42.16 -56.55 29.32
CA PRO A 264 -41.37 -55.82 30.35
C PRO A 264 -41.14 -56.70 31.59
N PRO A 265 -41.23 -56.37 32.87
CA PRO A 265 -41.30 -55.11 33.61
C PRO A 265 -40.35 -55.06 34.83
N ALA A 266 -40.15 -53.95 35.41
CA ALA A 266 -40.27 -53.46 36.80
C ALA A 266 -39.42 -52.17 36.98
#